data_5b7aabd7fa6d46b7ff589f0648497ed2
#
_entry.id   5b7aabd7fa6d46b7ff589f0648497ed2
#
_cell.length_a   1.000
_cell.length_b   1.000
_cell.length_c   1.000
_cell.angle_alpha   90.00
_cell.angle_beta   90.00
_cell.angle_gamma   90.00
#
_symmetry.space_group_name_H-M   'P 1'
#
loop_
_entity.id
_entity.type
_entity.pdbx_description
1 polymer ?
#
loop_
_entity_poly.entity_id
_entity_poly.type
_entity_poly.pdbx_seq_one_letter_code
_entity_poly.pdbx_strand_id
1 'polypeptide(L)'
;MIHKFKLGGFNALLDVNSGGVHIIDDLTYDLLDNVEPPFEEKCPEDVVRKLSKMYDSKDIEDCYEEIVSLYNDKILFSEDDYEKYALSAVASPIKAMCLHIAHDCNLRCKYCFASTGDFGQGRMLMDYETGKRAIDFLIERSGDGKFLEVDFFGGEPSLNFGTVEKLVEYARSQEEPHNKKFRFTVTTNGVHLTDEMIDFINKEMYNVVLSIDGRKEVNDRMRVRVDGSGSYDRIIPNFKKLVEKRPKNKDWYVRGTYTKYNLDFSNDVMHLYDLGFDQISVEPVMADPSEPYAITEADLPRIFKEYEILSEKIQKIRDEGKFINFFHFMIDLDQGPCAIKRLRGCGSGNEYVSVTPDGDIYPCHQFVGITEFKMGNLYDGTFNEEMKDMFAHAHVYNKPECKKCWAKFYCSGGCNANNYIYAGDIHNAHKLSCQIQKKRLECAIMMKAVKMLDSAE
;
A
#
# COMPACT_ATOMS: atom_id res chain seq x y z
N MET A 1 -13.81 -12.99 15.56
CA MET A 1 -12.36 -13.34 15.42
C MET A 1 -11.54 -12.24 16.10
N ILE A 2 -10.59 -12.62 16.94
CA ILE A 2 -9.67 -11.68 17.61
C ILE A 2 -8.23 -11.92 17.17
N HIS A 3 -7.40 -10.89 17.31
CA HIS A 3 -5.94 -10.96 17.19
C HIS A 3 -5.29 -10.23 18.35
N LYS A 4 -4.41 -10.90 19.07
CA LYS A 4 -3.67 -10.30 20.18
C LYS A 4 -2.18 -10.38 19.94
N PHE A 5 -1.45 -9.35 20.39
CA PHE A 5 0.00 -9.28 20.22
C PHE A 5 0.63 -8.38 21.30
N LYS A 6 1.93 -8.56 21.53
CA LYS A 6 2.73 -7.75 22.47
C LYS A 6 3.71 -6.88 21.69
N LEU A 7 3.74 -5.59 21.98
CA LEU A 7 4.65 -4.64 21.36
C LEU A 7 4.89 -3.43 22.29
N GLY A 8 6.13 -2.97 22.42
CA GLY A 8 6.46 -1.75 23.16
C GLY A 8 6.10 -1.78 24.65
N GLY A 9 6.03 -2.97 25.26
CA GLY A 9 5.62 -3.14 26.67
C GLY A 9 4.13 -3.20 26.92
N PHE A 10 3.30 -3.15 25.86
CA PHE A 10 1.84 -3.25 25.93
C PHE A 10 1.33 -4.56 25.31
N ASN A 11 0.19 -5.03 25.80
CA ASN A 11 -0.59 -6.08 25.16
C ASN A 11 -1.77 -5.44 24.44
N ALA A 12 -1.91 -5.73 23.15
CA ALA A 12 -3.03 -5.26 22.33
C ALA A 12 -3.94 -6.40 21.93
N LEU A 13 -5.22 -6.13 21.88
CA LEU A 13 -6.29 -7.00 21.41
C LEU A 13 -7.09 -6.28 20.33
N LEU A 14 -7.12 -6.85 19.13
CA LEU A 14 -7.97 -6.36 18.03
C LEU A 14 -9.16 -7.30 17.85
N ASP A 15 -10.37 -6.81 17.94
CA ASP A 15 -11.52 -7.49 17.36
C ASP A 15 -11.57 -7.22 15.85
N VAL A 16 -11.40 -8.25 15.07
CA VAL A 16 -11.17 -8.12 13.62
C VAL A 16 -12.37 -7.58 12.86
N ASN A 17 -13.58 -7.95 13.30
CA ASN A 17 -14.78 -7.64 12.55
C ASN A 17 -15.39 -6.30 12.97
N SER A 18 -15.34 -5.94 14.24
CA SER A 18 -15.73 -4.60 14.69
C SER A 18 -14.65 -3.56 14.43
N GLY A 19 -13.37 -3.97 14.39
CA GLY A 19 -12.21 -3.08 14.32
C GLY A 19 -11.85 -2.44 15.69
N GLY A 20 -12.50 -2.87 16.77
CA GLY A 20 -12.19 -2.43 18.13
C GLY A 20 -10.79 -2.86 18.56
N VAL A 21 -10.04 -1.93 19.15
CA VAL A 21 -8.69 -2.18 19.68
C VAL A 21 -8.71 -1.87 21.16
N HIS A 22 -8.21 -2.82 21.96
CA HIS A 22 -8.11 -2.73 23.41
C HIS A 22 -6.66 -2.91 23.85
N ILE A 23 -6.21 -2.12 24.82
CA ILE A 23 -5.00 -2.43 25.58
C ILE A 23 -5.43 -3.23 26.80
N ILE A 24 -4.85 -4.38 26.98
CA ILE A 24 -5.23 -5.38 27.99
C ILE A 24 -4.05 -5.72 28.90
N ASP A 25 -4.34 -6.21 30.08
CA ASP A 25 -3.32 -6.71 31.00
C ASP A 25 -2.83 -8.14 30.65
N ASP A 26 -1.85 -8.61 31.41
CA ASP A 26 -1.30 -9.95 31.19
C ASP A 26 -2.30 -11.06 31.53
N LEU A 27 -3.16 -10.89 32.53
CA LEU A 27 -4.18 -11.86 32.87
C LEU A 27 -5.19 -12.05 31.73
N THR A 28 -5.75 -10.96 31.22
CA THR A 28 -6.67 -10.97 30.07
C THR A 28 -6.00 -11.60 28.84
N TYR A 29 -4.71 -11.24 28.61
CA TYR A 29 -3.95 -11.79 27.49
C TYR A 29 -3.81 -13.31 27.60
N ASP A 30 -3.46 -13.84 28.78
CA ASP A 30 -3.28 -15.27 29.01
C ASP A 30 -4.63 -16.03 29.09
N LEU A 31 -5.68 -15.40 29.64
CA LEU A 31 -7.02 -15.98 29.69
C LEU A 31 -7.58 -16.22 28.28
N LEU A 32 -7.42 -15.27 27.36
CA LEU A 32 -7.84 -15.37 25.96
C LEU A 32 -7.07 -16.45 25.15
N ASP A 33 -6.00 -17.05 25.68
CA ASP A 33 -5.36 -18.23 25.08
C ASP A 33 -6.08 -19.55 25.46
N ASN A 34 -6.99 -19.49 26.42
CA ASN A 34 -7.60 -20.65 27.03
C ASN A 34 -9.13 -20.69 26.89
N VAL A 35 -9.72 -19.62 26.39
CA VAL A 35 -11.18 -19.51 26.23
C VAL A 35 -11.55 -18.98 24.84
N GLU A 36 -12.64 -19.50 24.28
CA GLU A 36 -13.20 -19.06 23.01
C GLU A 36 -14.73 -19.27 23.01
N PRO A 37 -15.48 -18.50 22.20
CA PRO A 37 -16.92 -18.73 22.06
C PRO A 37 -17.26 -20.11 21.46
N PRO A 38 -18.42 -20.72 21.86
CA PRO A 38 -19.41 -20.16 22.79
C PRO A 38 -18.94 -20.24 24.25
N PHE A 39 -19.11 -19.16 24.98
CA PHE A 39 -18.71 -19.08 26.39
C PHE A 39 -19.74 -19.77 27.30
N GLU A 40 -19.23 -20.46 28.34
CA GLU A 40 -20.02 -20.96 29.44
C GLU A 40 -20.41 -19.82 30.41
N GLU A 41 -21.41 -20.04 31.28
CA GLU A 41 -21.84 -19.08 32.29
C GLU A 41 -20.72 -18.75 33.28
N LYS A 42 -19.83 -19.70 33.54
CA LYS A 42 -18.69 -19.57 34.45
C LYS A 42 -17.41 -19.95 33.74
N CYS A 43 -16.29 -19.41 34.21
CA CYS A 43 -14.97 -19.81 33.73
C CYS A 43 -14.75 -21.30 33.91
N PRO A 44 -14.32 -22.07 32.89
CA PRO A 44 -14.06 -23.50 32.99
C PRO A 44 -13.04 -23.80 34.11
N GLU A 45 -13.35 -24.81 34.96
CA GLU A 45 -12.53 -25.15 36.14
C GLU A 45 -11.07 -25.51 35.80
N ASP A 46 -10.83 -26.11 34.63
CA ASP A 46 -9.48 -26.44 34.15
C ASP A 46 -8.69 -25.21 33.77
N VAL A 47 -9.34 -24.16 33.23
CA VAL A 47 -8.73 -22.85 32.92
C VAL A 47 -8.38 -22.15 34.22
N VAL A 48 -9.31 -22.06 35.18
CA VAL A 48 -9.04 -21.50 36.51
C VAL A 48 -7.86 -22.20 37.16
N ARG A 49 -7.87 -23.55 37.24
CA ARG A 49 -6.78 -24.32 37.81
C ARG A 49 -5.44 -24.13 37.10
N LYS A 50 -5.46 -23.95 35.79
CA LYS A 50 -4.23 -23.65 34.98
C LYS A 50 -3.65 -22.29 35.32
N LEU A 51 -4.47 -21.24 35.31
CA LEU A 51 -4.06 -19.86 35.50
C LEU A 51 -3.83 -19.50 36.97
N SER A 52 -4.46 -20.19 37.94
CA SER A 52 -4.23 -19.98 39.39
C SER A 52 -2.81 -20.25 39.87
N LYS A 53 -1.94 -20.72 38.97
CA LYS A 53 -0.49 -20.82 39.23
C LYS A 53 0.21 -19.46 39.14
N MET A 54 -0.41 -18.47 38.49
CA MET A 54 0.17 -17.16 38.20
C MET A 54 -0.71 -16.01 38.68
N TYR A 55 -2.03 -16.20 38.77
CA TYR A 55 -3.03 -15.17 39.08
C TYR A 55 -3.96 -15.62 40.19
N ASP A 56 -4.59 -14.69 40.89
CA ASP A 56 -5.64 -15.00 41.87
C ASP A 56 -6.88 -15.57 41.20
N SER A 57 -7.50 -16.60 41.80
CA SER A 57 -8.68 -17.27 41.20
C SER A 57 -9.86 -16.32 41.03
N LYS A 58 -10.03 -15.36 41.93
CA LYS A 58 -11.10 -14.37 41.82
C LYS A 58 -10.86 -13.42 40.66
N ASP A 59 -9.63 -12.96 40.48
CA ASP A 59 -9.29 -12.08 39.36
C ASP A 59 -9.51 -12.78 38.00
N ILE A 60 -9.25 -14.10 37.94
CA ILE A 60 -9.52 -14.92 36.73
C ILE A 60 -11.04 -14.97 36.44
N GLU A 61 -11.86 -15.20 37.47
CA GLU A 61 -13.32 -15.26 37.34
C GLU A 61 -13.88 -13.89 36.95
N ASP A 62 -13.48 -12.81 37.61
CA ASP A 62 -13.90 -11.43 37.32
C ASP A 62 -13.52 -11.04 35.85
N CYS A 63 -12.30 -11.36 35.43
CA CYS A 63 -11.83 -11.11 34.05
C CYS A 63 -12.63 -11.92 33.01
N TYR A 64 -12.96 -13.19 33.33
CA TYR A 64 -13.78 -14.03 32.45
C TYR A 64 -15.19 -13.45 32.29
N GLU A 65 -15.83 -13.02 33.41
CA GLU A 65 -17.15 -12.36 33.37
C GLU A 65 -17.14 -11.10 32.50
N GLU A 66 -16.07 -10.31 32.58
CA GLU A 66 -15.90 -9.12 31.70
C GLU A 66 -15.81 -9.50 30.22
N ILE A 67 -15.01 -10.52 29.88
CA ILE A 67 -14.89 -11.03 28.49
C ILE A 67 -16.26 -11.52 27.98
N VAL A 68 -17.02 -12.24 28.80
CA VAL A 68 -18.35 -12.73 28.44
C VAL A 68 -19.33 -11.56 28.26
N SER A 69 -19.26 -10.54 29.11
CA SER A 69 -20.07 -9.32 28.95
C SER A 69 -19.76 -8.63 27.62
N LEU A 70 -18.49 -8.39 27.30
CA LEU A 70 -18.07 -7.78 26.03
C LEU A 70 -18.49 -8.61 24.80
N TYR A 71 -18.50 -9.93 24.93
CA TYR A 71 -19.01 -10.82 23.89
C TYR A 71 -20.52 -10.67 23.68
N ASN A 72 -21.30 -10.66 24.78
CA ASN A 72 -22.76 -10.50 24.73
C ASN A 72 -23.15 -9.11 24.15
N ASP A 73 -22.37 -8.09 24.43
CA ASP A 73 -22.52 -6.73 23.90
C ASP A 73 -22.03 -6.58 22.46
N LYS A 74 -21.49 -7.66 21.85
CA LYS A 74 -20.93 -7.70 20.47
C LYS A 74 -19.74 -6.77 20.26
N ILE A 75 -19.04 -6.42 21.32
CA ILE A 75 -17.82 -5.61 21.29
C ILE A 75 -16.60 -6.49 21.01
N LEU A 76 -16.62 -7.73 21.55
CA LEU A 76 -15.55 -8.72 21.39
C LEU A 76 -16.09 -9.98 20.71
N PHE A 77 -15.26 -10.63 19.88
CA PHE A 77 -15.63 -11.79 19.03
C PHE A 77 -16.83 -11.50 18.11
N SER A 78 -16.92 -10.26 17.60
CA SER A 78 -18.01 -9.82 16.72
C SER A 78 -18.16 -10.69 15.47
N GLU A 79 -19.38 -10.78 14.96
CA GLU A 79 -19.71 -11.57 13.76
C GLU A 79 -19.18 -10.92 12.48
N ASP A 80 -18.86 -11.74 11.48
CA ASP A 80 -18.41 -11.29 10.18
C ASP A 80 -19.58 -11.14 9.21
N ASP A 81 -20.18 -9.98 9.19
CA ASP A 81 -21.32 -9.65 8.33
C ASP A 81 -20.95 -9.03 6.97
N TYR A 82 -19.66 -8.95 6.65
CA TYR A 82 -19.18 -8.17 5.51
C TYR A 82 -19.10 -8.94 4.19
N GLU A 83 -19.17 -10.29 4.20
CA GLU A 83 -19.12 -11.12 2.98
C GLU A 83 -20.23 -10.74 1.98
N LYS A 84 -21.42 -10.38 2.48
CA LYS A 84 -22.55 -9.93 1.65
C LYS A 84 -22.24 -8.70 0.80
N TYR A 85 -21.36 -7.81 1.28
CA TYR A 85 -20.97 -6.61 0.54
C TYR A 85 -19.91 -6.90 -0.54
N ALA A 86 -19.16 -7.99 -0.40
CA ALA A 86 -18.20 -8.42 -1.41
C ALA A 86 -18.91 -8.80 -2.72
N LEU A 87 -20.07 -9.44 -2.62
CA LEU A 87 -20.87 -9.89 -3.76
C LEU A 87 -21.58 -8.74 -4.48
N SER A 88 -21.99 -7.69 -3.76
CA SER A 88 -22.73 -6.55 -4.34
C SER A 88 -21.84 -5.52 -5.07
N ALA A 89 -20.52 -5.58 -4.86
CA ALA A 89 -19.56 -4.58 -5.35
C ALA A 89 -18.83 -5.01 -6.65
N VAL A 90 -19.34 -6.01 -7.39
CA VAL A 90 -18.63 -6.67 -8.49
C VAL A 90 -18.46 -5.78 -9.73
N ALA A 91 -19.45 -4.99 -10.08
CA ALA A 91 -19.42 -4.17 -11.30
C ALA A 91 -19.07 -2.70 -11.00
N SER A 92 -17.80 -2.39 -10.77
CA SER A 92 -17.37 -1.01 -10.56
C SER A 92 -16.91 -0.36 -11.87
N PRO A 93 -17.23 0.93 -12.10
CA PRO A 93 -16.64 1.68 -13.22
C PRO A 93 -15.12 1.81 -13.08
N ILE A 94 -14.41 1.96 -14.19
CA ILE A 94 -12.98 2.29 -14.18
C ILE A 94 -12.87 3.78 -13.83
N LYS A 95 -12.14 4.10 -12.75
CA LYS A 95 -12.00 5.48 -12.26
C LYS A 95 -10.56 5.97 -12.21
N ALA A 96 -9.61 5.08 -12.42
CA ALA A 96 -8.19 5.38 -12.36
C ALA A 96 -7.40 4.65 -13.44
N MET A 97 -6.33 5.28 -13.91
CA MET A 97 -5.48 4.77 -14.97
C MET A 97 -4.01 5.08 -14.70
N CYS A 98 -3.15 4.07 -14.86
CA CYS A 98 -1.71 4.27 -14.98
C CYS A 98 -1.35 4.41 -16.46
N LEU A 99 -0.90 5.56 -16.86
CA LEU A 99 -0.55 5.87 -18.26
C LEU A 99 0.97 5.82 -18.43
N HIS A 100 1.44 4.82 -19.14
CA HIS A 100 2.86 4.63 -19.40
C HIS A 100 3.35 5.60 -20.49
N ILE A 101 3.82 6.77 -20.06
CA ILE A 101 4.28 7.83 -20.96
C ILE A 101 5.57 7.43 -21.70
N ALA A 102 6.39 6.58 -21.08
CA ALA A 102 7.62 6.11 -21.66
C ALA A 102 7.91 4.66 -21.25
N HIS A 103 8.16 3.79 -22.20
CA HIS A 103 8.86 2.53 -22.02
C HIS A 103 10.37 2.74 -22.27
N ASP A 104 10.96 3.66 -21.54
CA ASP A 104 12.39 3.93 -21.43
C ASP A 104 12.69 4.63 -20.11
N CYS A 105 13.91 4.51 -19.61
CA CYS A 105 14.34 5.11 -18.36
C CYS A 105 15.81 5.55 -18.46
N ASN A 106 16.15 6.63 -17.78
CA ASN A 106 17.51 7.14 -17.64
C ASN A 106 18.25 6.53 -16.43
N LEU A 107 17.63 5.60 -15.71
CA LEU A 107 18.23 4.74 -14.69
C LEU A 107 18.25 3.26 -15.13
N ARG A 108 19.06 2.47 -14.43
CA ARG A 108 19.16 1.02 -14.54
C ARG A 108 19.13 0.40 -13.16
N CYS A 109 17.98 0.62 -12.45
CA CYS A 109 17.79 0.08 -11.10
C CYS A 109 17.84 -1.44 -11.13
N LYS A 110 18.65 -2.05 -10.27
CA LYS A 110 18.91 -3.51 -10.29
C LYS A 110 17.67 -4.33 -9.93
N TYR A 111 16.75 -3.78 -9.14
CA TYR A 111 15.50 -4.41 -8.74
C TYR A 111 14.30 -4.00 -9.64
N CYS A 112 14.53 -3.36 -10.77
CA CYS A 112 13.44 -2.79 -11.56
C CYS A 112 12.52 -3.88 -12.12
N PHE A 113 11.28 -3.93 -11.67
CA PHE A 113 10.27 -4.85 -12.18
C PHE A 113 9.90 -4.57 -13.65
N ALA A 114 10.17 -3.34 -14.14
CA ALA A 114 9.90 -2.90 -15.49
C ALA A 114 11.06 -3.19 -16.48
N SER A 115 11.91 -4.18 -16.21
CA SER A 115 13.02 -4.58 -17.10
C SER A 115 13.87 -3.39 -17.58
N THR A 116 14.32 -2.54 -16.63
CA THR A 116 15.04 -1.28 -16.91
C THR A 116 14.20 -0.17 -17.58
N GLY A 117 12.89 -0.30 -17.51
CA GLY A 117 11.92 0.71 -17.96
C GLY A 117 11.20 0.40 -19.25
N ASP A 118 11.55 -0.68 -19.96
CA ASP A 118 10.93 -1.08 -21.23
C ASP A 118 9.86 -2.18 -21.11
N PHE A 119 9.66 -2.71 -19.89
CA PHE A 119 8.69 -3.77 -19.59
C PHE A 119 8.83 -5.03 -20.44
N GLY A 120 10.03 -5.28 -20.99
CA GLY A 120 10.27 -6.40 -21.90
C GLY A 120 9.63 -6.27 -23.29
N GLN A 121 9.06 -5.10 -23.59
CA GLN A 121 8.34 -4.82 -24.85
C GLN A 121 9.13 -3.93 -25.82
N GLY A 122 10.37 -3.57 -25.43
CA GLY A 122 11.19 -2.65 -26.18
C GLY A 122 10.92 -1.18 -25.84
N ARG A 123 11.89 -0.33 -26.20
CA ARG A 123 11.82 1.11 -25.88
C ARG A 123 10.89 1.84 -26.82
N MET A 124 9.95 2.57 -26.24
CA MET A 124 9.01 3.42 -26.97
C MET A 124 8.53 4.57 -26.10
N LEU A 125 8.08 5.64 -26.74
CA LEU A 125 7.44 6.78 -26.08
C LEU A 125 5.97 6.82 -26.53
N MET A 126 5.07 7.13 -25.61
CA MET A 126 3.67 7.31 -25.93
C MET A 126 3.50 8.56 -26.81
N ASP A 127 2.83 8.42 -27.92
CA ASP A 127 2.41 9.58 -28.70
C ASP A 127 1.16 10.24 -28.12
N TYR A 128 0.89 11.47 -28.56
CA TYR A 128 -0.25 12.24 -28.06
C TYR A 128 -1.60 11.57 -28.38
N GLU A 129 -1.73 10.95 -29.55
CA GLU A 129 -3.00 10.33 -29.97
C GLU A 129 -3.33 9.09 -29.13
N THR A 130 -2.34 8.29 -28.79
CA THR A 130 -2.50 7.15 -27.87
C THR A 130 -2.94 7.62 -26.49
N GLY A 131 -2.27 8.63 -25.94
CA GLY A 131 -2.63 9.19 -24.64
C GLY A 131 -4.02 9.85 -24.63
N LYS A 132 -4.39 10.53 -25.71
CA LYS A 132 -5.72 11.09 -25.88
C LYS A 132 -6.80 10.00 -25.88
N ARG A 133 -6.62 8.93 -26.67
CA ARG A 133 -7.53 7.77 -26.67
C ARG A 133 -7.65 7.12 -25.30
N ALA A 134 -6.57 7.07 -24.53
CA ALA A 134 -6.58 6.56 -23.15
C ALA A 134 -7.46 7.42 -22.23
N ILE A 135 -7.37 8.74 -22.34
CA ILE A 135 -8.23 9.67 -21.58
C ILE A 135 -9.69 9.52 -21.99
N ASP A 136 -9.99 9.42 -23.30
CA ASP A 136 -11.34 9.22 -23.82
C ASP A 136 -11.92 7.88 -23.32
N PHE A 137 -11.13 6.80 -23.35
CA PHE A 137 -11.48 5.50 -22.79
C PHE A 137 -11.81 5.60 -21.28
N LEU A 138 -11.00 6.31 -20.49
CA LEU A 138 -11.25 6.47 -19.06
C LEU A 138 -12.58 7.23 -18.81
N ILE A 139 -12.86 8.28 -19.56
CA ILE A 139 -14.12 9.02 -19.49
C ILE A 139 -15.30 8.10 -19.80
N GLU A 140 -15.23 7.36 -20.89
CA GLU A 140 -16.30 6.43 -21.33
C GLU A 140 -16.57 5.36 -20.27
N ARG A 141 -15.50 4.76 -19.70
CA ARG A 141 -15.61 3.65 -18.76
C ARG A 141 -15.88 4.07 -17.32
N SER A 142 -15.89 5.36 -17.01
CA SER A 142 -16.08 5.88 -15.66
C SER A 142 -17.54 6.01 -15.20
N GLY A 143 -18.52 5.77 -16.09
CA GLY A 143 -19.93 5.96 -15.77
C GLY A 143 -20.19 7.34 -15.18
N ASP A 144 -20.99 7.42 -14.11
CA ASP A 144 -21.35 8.68 -13.44
C ASP A 144 -20.27 9.20 -12.46
N GLY A 145 -19.15 8.50 -12.32
CA GLY A 145 -18.04 8.89 -11.45
C GLY A 145 -17.48 10.26 -11.82
N LYS A 146 -17.49 11.21 -10.89
CA LYS A 146 -17.03 12.58 -11.14
C LYS A 146 -15.51 12.73 -11.13
N PHE A 147 -14.82 11.99 -10.25
CA PHE A 147 -13.38 12.11 -10.07
C PHE A 147 -12.66 10.98 -10.80
N LEU A 148 -11.74 11.35 -11.68
CA LEU A 148 -10.89 10.44 -12.45
C LEU A 148 -9.43 10.67 -12.08
N GLU A 149 -8.67 9.58 -11.92
CA GLU A 149 -7.26 9.63 -11.56
C GLU A 149 -6.40 9.13 -12.72
N VAL A 150 -5.36 9.88 -13.06
CA VAL A 150 -4.38 9.50 -14.09
C VAL A 150 -2.99 9.60 -13.49
N ASP A 151 -2.32 8.45 -13.43
CA ASP A 151 -0.93 8.36 -12.98
C ASP A 151 0.01 8.33 -14.19
N PHE A 152 0.77 9.38 -14.40
CA PHE A 152 1.85 9.39 -15.39
C PHE A 152 3.03 8.58 -14.86
N PHE A 153 3.31 7.48 -15.54
CA PHE A 153 4.24 6.44 -15.11
C PHE A 153 5.04 5.89 -16.30
N GLY A 154 5.61 4.70 -16.14
CA GLY A 154 6.37 3.95 -17.12
C GLY A 154 7.79 3.68 -16.63
N GLY A 155 8.77 3.81 -17.50
CA GLY A 155 10.18 3.81 -17.09
C GLY A 155 10.53 5.11 -16.38
N GLU A 156 10.54 6.23 -17.12
CA GLU A 156 10.66 7.59 -16.54
C GLU A 156 9.83 8.59 -17.36
N PRO A 157 8.74 9.12 -16.80
CA PRO A 157 7.85 10.05 -17.52
C PRO A 157 8.51 11.34 -17.97
N SER A 158 9.55 11.83 -17.25
CA SER A 158 10.25 13.07 -17.61
C SER A 158 10.96 12.99 -18.98
N LEU A 159 11.17 11.78 -19.52
CA LEU A 159 11.72 11.60 -20.86
C LEU A 159 10.75 11.98 -21.98
N ASN A 160 9.46 12.06 -21.70
CA ASN A 160 8.40 12.40 -22.64
C ASN A 160 7.44 13.45 -22.04
N PHE A 161 7.99 14.42 -21.33
CA PHE A 161 7.22 15.36 -20.53
C PHE A 161 6.31 16.29 -21.36
N GLY A 162 6.73 16.65 -22.58
CA GLY A 162 5.90 17.42 -23.50
C GLY A 162 4.58 16.72 -23.90
N THR A 163 4.56 15.37 -23.88
CA THR A 163 3.30 14.63 -24.05
C THR A 163 2.45 14.71 -22.78
N VAL A 164 3.06 14.64 -21.58
CA VAL A 164 2.34 14.84 -20.32
C VAL A 164 1.62 16.19 -20.29
N GLU A 165 2.31 17.28 -20.65
CA GLU A 165 1.74 18.63 -20.67
C GLU A 165 0.50 18.71 -21.58
N LYS A 166 0.61 18.19 -22.81
CA LYS A 166 -0.51 18.18 -23.79
C LYS A 166 -1.69 17.32 -23.30
N LEU A 167 -1.42 16.18 -22.66
CA LEU A 167 -2.46 15.30 -22.15
C LEU A 167 -3.19 15.90 -20.94
N VAL A 168 -2.49 16.61 -20.07
CA VAL A 168 -3.11 17.37 -18.97
C VAL A 168 -4.02 18.47 -19.52
N GLU A 169 -3.56 19.24 -20.51
CA GLU A 169 -4.37 20.27 -21.17
C GLU A 169 -5.62 19.65 -21.81
N TYR A 170 -5.45 18.55 -22.54
CA TYR A 170 -6.58 17.83 -23.14
C TYR A 170 -7.59 17.36 -22.11
N ALA A 171 -7.14 16.66 -21.05
CA ALA A 171 -8.02 16.16 -20.01
C ALA A 171 -8.78 17.30 -19.31
N ARG A 172 -8.11 18.43 -19.01
CA ARG A 172 -8.77 19.64 -18.47
C ARG A 172 -9.88 20.16 -19.38
N SER A 173 -9.66 20.14 -20.72
CA SER A 173 -10.68 20.56 -21.68
C SER A 173 -11.91 19.65 -21.71
N GLN A 174 -11.77 18.39 -21.28
CA GLN A 174 -12.85 17.40 -21.22
C GLN A 174 -13.65 17.43 -19.89
N GLU A 175 -13.17 18.16 -18.87
CA GLU A 175 -13.80 18.19 -17.55
C GLU A 175 -15.25 18.70 -17.59
N GLU A 176 -15.47 19.88 -18.19
CA GLU A 176 -16.79 20.50 -18.26
C GLU A 176 -17.74 19.75 -19.18
N PRO A 177 -17.38 19.38 -20.44
CA PRO A 177 -18.26 18.65 -21.34
C PRO A 177 -18.76 17.33 -20.78
N HIS A 178 -17.96 16.63 -19.98
CA HIS A 178 -18.27 15.30 -19.46
C HIS A 178 -18.63 15.30 -17.95
N ASN A 179 -18.70 16.47 -17.29
CA ASN A 179 -18.93 16.60 -15.85
C ASN A 179 -17.92 15.75 -15.03
N LYS A 180 -16.64 15.80 -15.42
CA LYS A 180 -15.54 15.09 -14.77
C LYS A 180 -14.58 16.07 -14.07
N LYS A 181 -13.74 15.54 -13.20
CA LYS A 181 -12.61 16.23 -12.57
C LYS A 181 -11.41 15.30 -12.52
N PHE A 182 -10.34 15.67 -13.20
CA PHE A 182 -9.11 14.89 -13.23
C PHE A 182 -8.18 15.24 -12.07
N ARG A 183 -7.64 14.20 -11.44
CA ARG A 183 -6.52 14.28 -10.50
C ARG A 183 -5.33 13.56 -11.12
N PHE A 184 -4.24 14.29 -11.29
CA PHE A 184 -3.02 13.75 -11.89
C PHE A 184 -2.01 13.42 -10.82
N THR A 185 -1.36 12.28 -10.97
CA THR A 185 -0.15 11.89 -10.25
C THR A 185 1.00 11.73 -11.24
N VAL A 186 2.22 12.04 -10.83
CA VAL A 186 3.42 11.67 -11.56
C VAL A 186 4.38 10.96 -10.64
N THR A 187 4.92 9.82 -11.10
CA THR A 187 6.00 9.11 -10.43
C THR A 187 7.29 9.33 -11.19
N THR A 188 8.29 9.94 -10.54
CA THR A 188 9.57 10.25 -11.19
C THR A 188 10.77 9.83 -10.36
N ASN A 189 11.86 9.48 -11.03
CA ASN A 189 13.14 9.23 -10.40
C ASN A 189 13.96 10.53 -10.14
N GLY A 190 13.51 11.67 -10.65
CA GLY A 190 14.08 12.99 -10.37
C GLY A 190 15.41 13.30 -11.03
N VAL A 191 16.00 12.40 -11.82
CA VAL A 191 17.32 12.62 -12.43
C VAL A 191 17.27 13.75 -13.47
N HIS A 192 16.14 13.86 -14.18
CA HIS A 192 15.92 14.87 -15.23
C HIS A 192 14.66 15.68 -14.93
N LEU A 193 14.75 16.61 -13.99
CA LEU A 193 13.69 17.58 -13.71
C LEU A 193 14.25 18.99 -13.93
N THR A 194 13.71 19.69 -14.92
CA THR A 194 14.00 21.10 -15.13
C THR A 194 13.12 21.97 -14.24
N ASP A 195 13.43 23.26 -14.15
CA ASP A 195 12.63 24.20 -13.37
C ASP A 195 11.21 24.34 -13.91
N GLU A 196 11.06 24.34 -15.24
CA GLU A 196 9.77 24.39 -15.92
C GLU A 196 8.93 23.13 -15.61
N MET A 197 9.56 21.95 -15.63
CA MET A 197 8.88 20.70 -15.23
C MET A 197 8.42 20.74 -13.77
N ILE A 198 9.28 21.22 -12.86
CA ILE A 198 8.94 21.34 -11.44
C ILE A 198 7.76 22.31 -11.25
N ASP A 199 7.77 23.46 -11.93
CA ASP A 199 6.69 24.45 -11.83
C ASP A 199 5.38 23.89 -12.41
N PHE A 200 5.42 23.16 -13.55
CA PHE A 200 4.25 22.48 -14.11
C PHE A 200 3.72 21.39 -13.18
N ILE A 201 4.58 20.51 -12.65
CA ILE A 201 4.22 19.48 -11.69
C ILE A 201 3.53 20.10 -10.48
N ASN A 202 4.10 21.15 -9.90
CA ASN A 202 3.53 21.82 -8.74
C ASN A 202 2.20 22.51 -9.05
N LYS A 203 1.99 22.98 -10.27
CA LYS A 203 0.74 23.59 -10.70
C LYS A 203 -0.35 22.55 -10.98
N GLU A 204 -0.07 21.50 -11.74
CA GLU A 204 -1.10 20.62 -12.30
C GLU A 204 -1.27 19.30 -11.53
N MET A 205 -0.20 18.69 -11.01
CA MET A 205 -0.29 17.39 -10.35
C MET A 205 -0.92 17.52 -8.96
N TYR A 206 -1.93 16.70 -8.70
CA TYR A 206 -2.56 16.55 -7.37
C TYR A 206 -1.58 15.88 -6.40
N ASN A 207 -0.89 14.83 -6.86
CA ASN A 207 0.09 14.09 -6.09
C ASN A 207 1.40 13.90 -6.87
N VAL A 208 2.51 13.74 -6.16
CA VAL A 208 3.83 13.43 -6.76
C VAL A 208 4.53 12.36 -5.95
N VAL A 209 5.02 11.33 -6.65
CA VAL A 209 5.82 10.25 -6.07
C VAL A 209 7.27 10.42 -6.49
N LEU A 210 8.14 10.62 -5.50
CA LEU A 210 9.56 10.91 -5.68
C LEU A 210 10.39 9.67 -5.30
N SER A 211 10.98 9.01 -6.30
CA SER A 211 11.61 7.69 -6.11
C SER A 211 13.04 7.81 -5.60
N ILE A 212 13.29 7.44 -4.33
CA ILE A 212 14.60 7.41 -3.67
C ILE A 212 14.60 6.39 -2.54
N ASP A 213 15.68 5.59 -2.40
CA ASP A 213 15.68 4.47 -1.47
C ASP A 213 16.15 4.80 -0.04
N GLY A 214 16.79 5.94 0.17
CA GLY A 214 17.31 6.34 1.48
C GLY A 214 18.72 6.92 1.45
N ARG A 215 19.62 6.43 2.30
CA ARG A 215 21.02 6.86 2.37
C ARG A 215 21.71 6.73 1.00
N LYS A 216 22.71 7.58 0.76
CA LYS A 216 23.40 7.65 -0.54
C LYS A 216 23.95 6.28 -1.00
N GLU A 217 24.64 5.59 -0.12
CA GLU A 217 25.22 4.27 -0.42
C GLU A 217 24.17 3.20 -0.71
N VAL A 218 22.98 3.28 -0.08
CA VAL A 218 21.85 2.40 -0.32
C VAL A 218 21.24 2.71 -1.69
N ASN A 219 20.91 3.97 -1.93
CA ASN A 219 20.34 4.41 -3.20
C ASN A 219 21.27 4.09 -4.37
N ASP A 220 22.54 4.48 -4.30
CA ASP A 220 23.50 4.36 -5.40
C ASP A 220 23.95 2.91 -5.66
N ARG A 221 23.76 2.00 -4.70
CA ARG A 221 23.94 0.56 -4.92
C ARG A 221 22.91 -0.02 -5.88
N MET A 222 21.67 0.42 -5.78
CA MET A 222 20.53 -0.17 -6.50
C MET A 222 20.04 0.70 -7.66
N ARG A 223 19.98 2.01 -7.50
CA ARG A 223 19.44 2.96 -8.47
C ARG A 223 20.57 3.64 -9.24
N VAL A 224 21.22 2.85 -10.09
CA VAL A 224 22.35 3.30 -10.90
C VAL A 224 21.87 3.99 -12.18
N ARG A 225 22.65 4.96 -12.66
CA ARG A 225 22.47 5.59 -13.96
C ARG A 225 22.94 4.66 -15.08
N VAL A 226 22.60 5.02 -16.33
CA VAL A 226 23.00 4.25 -17.54
C VAL A 226 24.51 4.07 -17.63
N ASP A 227 25.29 5.04 -17.18
CA ASP A 227 26.76 5.01 -17.14
C ASP A 227 27.33 4.23 -15.93
N GLY A 228 26.46 3.63 -15.09
CA GLY A 228 26.85 2.89 -13.89
C GLY A 228 27.14 3.76 -12.67
N SER A 229 27.11 5.10 -12.78
CA SER A 229 27.28 6.01 -11.64
C SER A 229 26.04 6.06 -10.77
N GLY A 230 26.20 6.56 -9.50
CA GLY A 230 25.10 6.77 -8.58
C GLY A 230 24.15 7.88 -9.04
N SER A 231 22.92 7.81 -8.57
CA SER A 231 21.87 8.78 -8.92
C SER A 231 21.56 9.78 -7.80
N TYR A 232 21.94 9.49 -6.55
CA TYR A 232 21.57 10.25 -5.36
C TYR A 232 21.88 11.75 -5.45
N ASP A 233 23.11 12.12 -5.81
CA ASP A 233 23.54 13.52 -5.86
C ASP A 233 22.82 14.34 -6.95
N ARG A 234 22.22 13.66 -7.95
CA ARG A 234 21.38 14.29 -8.97
C ARG A 234 19.94 14.47 -8.50
N ILE A 235 19.43 13.51 -7.72
CA ILE A 235 18.04 13.44 -7.30
C ILE A 235 17.74 14.46 -6.19
N ILE A 236 18.56 14.50 -5.14
CA ILE A 236 18.28 15.27 -3.92
C ILE A 236 18.05 16.76 -4.18
N PRO A 237 18.88 17.49 -4.97
CA PRO A 237 18.63 18.91 -5.24
C PRO A 237 17.28 19.17 -5.93
N ASN A 238 16.91 18.30 -6.89
CA ASN A 238 15.65 18.40 -7.62
C ASN A 238 14.44 18.13 -6.73
N PHE A 239 14.51 17.12 -5.87
CA PHE A 239 13.44 16.80 -4.95
C PHE A 239 13.23 17.87 -3.88
N LYS A 240 14.31 18.40 -3.30
CA LYS A 240 14.21 19.53 -2.36
C LYS A 240 13.53 20.72 -3.00
N LYS A 241 13.96 21.10 -4.21
CA LYS A 241 13.39 22.22 -4.94
C LYS A 241 11.90 22.02 -5.25
N LEU A 242 11.49 20.80 -5.64
CA LEU A 242 10.11 20.48 -5.91
C LEU A 242 9.26 20.59 -4.64
N VAL A 243 9.72 20.00 -3.53
CA VAL A 243 8.99 19.98 -2.25
C VAL A 243 8.90 21.36 -1.64
N GLU A 244 9.97 22.18 -1.67
CA GLU A 244 9.98 23.56 -1.18
C GLU A 244 8.94 24.44 -1.90
N LYS A 245 8.74 24.22 -3.21
CA LYS A 245 7.75 24.94 -4.03
C LYS A 245 6.35 24.30 -3.98
N ARG A 246 6.17 23.14 -3.32
CA ARG A 246 4.91 22.37 -3.36
C ARG A 246 3.78 23.13 -2.64
N PRO A 247 2.61 23.35 -3.28
CA PRO A 247 1.44 23.91 -2.59
C PRO A 247 0.96 23.02 -1.44
N LYS A 248 0.60 23.62 -0.30
CA LYS A 248 0.16 22.89 0.92
C LYS A 248 -1.10 22.04 0.74
N ASN A 249 -1.91 22.32 -0.27
CA ASN A 249 -3.13 21.59 -0.60
C ASN A 249 -2.92 20.47 -1.63
N LYS A 250 -1.67 20.11 -1.91
CA LYS A 250 -1.29 19.07 -2.86
C LYS A 250 -0.39 18.04 -2.20
N ASP A 251 -0.62 16.79 -2.53
CA ASP A 251 0.08 15.67 -1.93
C ASP A 251 1.43 15.40 -2.60
N TRP A 252 2.34 14.81 -1.85
CA TRP A 252 3.62 14.30 -2.31
C TRP A 252 4.17 13.30 -1.30
N TYR A 253 5.02 12.41 -1.75
CA TYR A 253 5.83 11.58 -0.85
C TYR A 253 7.07 11.06 -1.55
N VAL A 254 8.11 10.81 -0.77
CA VAL A 254 9.27 10.05 -1.24
C VAL A 254 8.98 8.56 -1.11
N ARG A 255 9.34 7.78 -2.14
CA ARG A 255 9.14 6.34 -2.17
C ARG A 255 10.44 5.61 -2.41
N GLY A 256 10.82 4.77 -1.46
CA GLY A 256 12.01 3.93 -1.51
C GLY A 256 11.69 2.43 -1.47
N THR A 257 12.71 1.65 -1.79
CA THR A 257 12.66 0.20 -1.72
C THR A 257 13.84 -0.30 -0.88
N TYR A 258 13.54 -1.06 0.19
CA TYR A 258 14.60 -1.74 0.91
C TYR A 258 14.79 -3.17 0.40
N THR A 259 16.00 -3.66 0.48
CA THR A 259 16.45 -4.95 -0.02
C THR A 259 17.15 -5.72 1.10
N LYS A 260 17.60 -6.93 0.84
CA LYS A 260 18.48 -7.68 1.75
C LYS A 260 19.75 -6.91 2.13
N TYR A 261 20.17 -5.93 1.33
CA TYR A 261 21.39 -5.17 1.58
C TYR A 261 21.21 -4.03 2.60
N ASN A 262 19.98 -3.64 2.93
CA ASN A 262 19.65 -2.57 3.85
C ASN A 262 18.44 -2.94 4.74
N LEU A 263 18.53 -4.08 5.41
CA LEU A 263 17.51 -4.50 6.39
C LEU A 263 17.41 -3.56 7.61
N ASP A 264 18.32 -2.60 7.74
CA ASP A 264 18.30 -1.49 8.69
C ASP A 264 17.58 -0.26 8.12
N PHE A 265 16.53 -0.49 7.33
CA PHE A 265 15.80 0.53 6.57
C PHE A 265 15.18 1.66 7.43
N SER A 266 15.06 1.48 8.75
CA SER A 266 14.67 2.58 9.63
C SER A 266 15.67 3.73 9.57
N ASN A 267 16.96 3.45 9.33
CA ASN A 267 17.98 4.46 9.16
C ASN A 267 17.80 5.20 7.82
N ASP A 268 17.32 4.52 6.79
CA ASP A 268 17.00 5.14 5.50
C ASP A 268 15.80 6.08 5.62
N VAL A 269 14.76 5.67 6.35
CA VAL A 269 13.60 6.52 6.66
C VAL A 269 14.03 7.76 7.44
N MET A 270 14.86 7.61 8.48
CA MET A 270 15.36 8.75 9.27
C MET A 270 16.25 9.66 8.45
N HIS A 271 17.10 9.11 7.59
CA HIS A 271 17.93 9.90 6.68
C HIS A 271 17.07 10.79 5.74
N LEU A 272 15.99 10.22 5.17
CA LEU A 272 15.07 10.99 4.34
C LEU A 272 14.36 12.08 5.16
N TYR A 273 13.97 11.78 6.40
CA TYR A 273 13.39 12.76 7.31
C TYR A 273 14.36 13.91 7.64
N ASP A 274 15.61 13.60 7.94
CA ASP A 274 16.65 14.59 8.22
C ASP A 274 16.97 15.50 7.02
N LEU A 275 16.71 15.02 5.80
CA LEU A 275 16.78 15.83 4.56
C LEU A 275 15.60 16.79 4.39
N GLY A 276 14.57 16.71 5.24
CA GLY A 276 13.36 17.53 5.18
C GLY A 276 12.18 16.86 4.46
N PHE A 277 12.23 15.57 4.19
CA PHE A 277 11.10 14.83 3.63
C PHE A 277 10.31 14.19 4.76
N ASP A 278 9.13 14.72 5.04
CA ASP A 278 8.24 14.25 6.14
C ASP A 278 7.11 13.32 5.68
N GLN A 279 6.99 13.08 4.37
CA GLN A 279 6.04 12.15 3.75
C GLN A 279 6.85 10.99 3.13
N ILE A 280 6.90 9.84 3.79
CA ILE A 280 7.85 8.77 3.45
C ILE A 280 7.13 7.44 3.29
N SER A 281 7.46 6.72 2.20
CA SER A 281 7.07 5.34 1.94
C SER A 281 8.31 4.53 1.61
N VAL A 282 8.62 3.50 2.40
CA VAL A 282 9.73 2.55 2.11
C VAL A 282 9.19 1.14 2.17
N GLU A 283 9.24 0.44 1.03
CA GLU A 283 8.67 -0.89 0.84
C GLU A 283 9.74 -1.98 0.66
N PRO A 284 9.43 -3.24 1.02
CA PRO A 284 10.31 -4.36 0.71
C PRO A 284 10.40 -4.57 -0.81
N VAL A 285 11.58 -4.93 -1.29
CA VAL A 285 11.72 -5.45 -2.65
C VAL A 285 10.96 -6.77 -2.78
N MET A 286 10.18 -6.90 -3.85
CA MET A 286 9.66 -8.18 -4.30
C MET A 286 10.50 -8.64 -5.48
N ALA A 287 11.18 -9.75 -5.33
CA ALA A 287 12.12 -10.28 -6.32
C ALA A 287 12.15 -11.81 -6.25
N ASP A 288 12.61 -12.44 -7.32
CA ASP A 288 12.88 -13.88 -7.32
C ASP A 288 13.91 -14.20 -6.22
N PRO A 289 13.71 -15.25 -5.42
CA PRO A 289 14.63 -15.62 -4.33
C PRO A 289 16.08 -15.90 -4.77
N SER A 290 16.31 -16.16 -6.06
CA SER A 290 17.67 -16.32 -6.62
C SER A 290 18.44 -15.02 -6.77
N GLU A 291 17.74 -13.87 -6.74
CA GLU A 291 18.39 -12.57 -6.83
C GLU A 291 19.17 -12.24 -5.54
N PRO A 292 20.40 -11.74 -5.64
CA PRO A 292 21.25 -11.54 -4.45
C PRO A 292 20.72 -10.46 -3.49
N TYR A 293 19.82 -9.61 -3.94
CA TYR A 293 19.16 -8.57 -3.15
C TYR A 293 17.78 -8.98 -2.63
N ALA A 294 17.30 -10.17 -3.00
CA ALA A 294 15.97 -10.64 -2.62
C ALA A 294 15.85 -10.84 -1.10
N ILE A 295 14.71 -10.44 -0.58
CA ILE A 295 14.30 -10.73 0.79
C ILE A 295 13.68 -12.13 0.82
N THR A 296 14.03 -12.90 1.84
CA THR A 296 13.56 -14.26 2.06
C THR A 296 12.95 -14.41 3.45
N GLU A 297 12.33 -15.57 3.74
CA GLU A 297 11.78 -15.84 5.07
C GLU A 297 12.85 -15.78 6.18
N ALA A 298 14.10 -16.10 5.87
CA ALA A 298 15.21 -16.00 6.84
C ALA A 298 15.49 -14.56 7.30
N ASP A 299 15.09 -13.56 6.52
CA ASP A 299 15.29 -12.14 6.84
C ASP A 299 14.16 -11.57 7.72
N LEU A 300 13.03 -12.28 7.85
CA LEU A 300 11.83 -11.81 8.55
C LEU A 300 12.08 -11.40 10.00
N PRO A 301 12.81 -12.15 10.84
CA PRO A 301 13.05 -11.72 12.23
C PRO A 301 13.74 -10.37 12.31
N ARG A 302 14.70 -10.10 11.40
CA ARG A 302 15.38 -8.81 11.33
C ARG A 302 14.45 -7.70 10.86
N ILE A 303 13.64 -7.97 9.84
CA ILE A 303 12.64 -7.03 9.30
C ILE A 303 11.61 -6.67 10.37
N PHE A 304 11.11 -7.65 11.13
CA PHE A 304 10.15 -7.40 12.20
C PHE A 304 10.72 -6.48 13.27
N LYS A 305 11.95 -6.78 13.71
CA LYS A 305 12.64 -5.92 14.68
C LYS A 305 12.87 -4.51 14.14
N GLU A 306 13.15 -4.39 12.85
CA GLU A 306 13.38 -3.09 12.23
C GLU A 306 12.12 -2.24 12.13
N TYR A 307 10.93 -2.85 11.90
CA TYR A 307 9.66 -2.13 11.99
C TYR A 307 9.35 -1.66 13.41
N GLU A 308 9.69 -2.46 14.45
CA GLU A 308 9.57 -2.03 15.84
C GLU A 308 10.46 -0.82 16.13
N ILE A 309 11.75 -0.89 15.74
CA ILE A 309 12.68 0.24 15.86
C ILE A 309 12.17 1.48 15.13
N LEU A 310 11.63 1.31 13.94
CA LEU A 310 11.06 2.42 13.17
C LEU A 310 9.86 3.04 13.89
N SER A 311 8.96 2.22 14.43
CA SER A 311 7.81 2.73 15.18
C SER A 311 8.22 3.52 16.42
N GLU A 312 9.22 3.06 17.17
CA GLU A 312 9.80 3.77 18.31
C GLU A 312 10.42 5.13 17.90
N LYS A 313 11.20 5.15 16.80
CA LYS A 313 11.80 6.39 16.28
C LYS A 313 10.74 7.41 15.84
N ILE A 314 9.70 6.96 15.16
CA ILE A 314 8.60 7.82 14.71
C ILE A 314 7.81 8.35 15.90
N GLN A 315 7.52 7.52 16.91
CA GLN A 315 6.84 7.95 18.12
C GLN A 315 7.63 9.04 18.83
N LYS A 316 8.92 8.86 19.00
CA LYS A 316 9.80 9.89 19.61
C LYS A 316 9.75 11.23 18.87
N ILE A 317 9.75 11.24 17.54
CA ILE A 317 9.63 12.48 16.74
C ILE A 317 8.28 13.17 17.04
N ARG A 318 7.20 12.37 17.12
CA ARG A 318 5.85 12.89 17.43
C ARG A 318 5.73 13.43 18.85
N ASP A 319 6.35 12.77 19.81
CA ASP A 319 6.39 13.22 21.22
C ASP A 319 7.14 14.56 21.37
N GLU A 320 8.12 14.81 20.48
CA GLU A 320 8.80 16.12 20.36
C GLU A 320 7.94 17.19 19.66
N GLY A 321 6.70 16.90 19.33
CA GLY A 321 5.78 17.82 18.64
C GLY A 321 6.10 18.02 17.16
N LYS A 322 6.94 17.17 16.56
CA LYS A 322 7.34 17.23 15.16
C LYS A 322 6.44 16.32 14.31
N PHE A 323 6.31 16.66 13.03
CA PHE A 323 5.51 15.88 12.10
C PHE A 323 6.39 14.91 11.28
N ILE A 324 5.98 13.66 11.21
CA ILE A 324 6.46 12.66 10.27
C ILE A 324 5.31 11.73 9.91
N ASN A 325 5.13 11.49 8.62
CA ASN A 325 4.20 10.51 8.09
C ASN A 325 4.96 9.37 7.40
N PHE A 326 4.94 8.21 8.00
CA PHE A 326 5.35 6.98 7.35
C PHE A 326 4.11 6.28 6.81
N PHE A 327 3.95 6.28 5.49
CA PHE A 327 2.73 5.87 4.80
C PHE A 327 2.20 4.50 5.25
N HIS A 328 3.10 3.55 5.51
CA HIS A 328 2.71 2.18 5.90
C HIS A 328 2.27 2.03 7.36
N PHE A 329 2.38 3.09 8.17
CA PHE A 329 1.83 3.15 9.53
C PHE A 329 0.56 4.01 9.61
N MET A 330 0.04 4.45 8.46
CA MET A 330 -1.26 5.12 8.42
C MET A 330 -2.37 4.08 8.61
N ILE A 331 -3.07 4.18 9.71
CA ILE A 331 -4.23 3.34 10.04
C ILE A 331 -5.32 4.21 10.66
N ASP A 332 -6.55 3.93 10.29
CA ASP A 332 -7.73 4.56 10.89
C ASP A 332 -8.41 3.52 11.78
N LEU A 333 -8.48 3.81 13.07
CA LEU A 333 -9.17 3.00 14.09
C LEU A 333 -10.42 3.68 14.62
N ASP A 334 -10.71 4.94 14.21
CA ASP A 334 -11.77 5.76 14.82
C ASP A 334 -13.17 5.40 14.28
N GLN A 335 -13.24 4.79 13.09
CA GLN A 335 -14.51 4.49 12.41
C GLN A 335 -14.75 2.98 12.19
N GLY A 336 -13.93 2.13 12.77
CA GLY A 336 -13.94 0.71 12.49
C GLY A 336 -13.54 0.37 11.04
N PRO A 337 -13.58 -0.89 10.60
CA PRO A 337 -13.26 -1.25 9.24
C PRO A 337 -14.36 -0.79 8.29
N CYS A 338 -14.03 0.15 7.37
CA CYS A 338 -14.89 0.41 6.23
C CYS A 338 -14.77 -0.75 5.25
N ALA A 339 -15.56 -1.80 5.46
CA ALA A 339 -15.46 -3.07 4.76
C ALA A 339 -15.48 -2.92 3.24
N ILE A 340 -16.37 -2.10 2.69
CA ILE A 340 -16.51 -1.93 1.23
C ILE A 340 -15.20 -1.48 0.57
N LYS A 341 -14.46 -0.55 1.20
CA LYS A 341 -13.18 -0.05 0.67
C LYS A 341 -12.00 -0.99 0.91
N ARG A 342 -12.15 -1.93 1.84
CA ARG A 342 -11.05 -2.80 2.30
C ARG A 342 -11.18 -4.26 1.85
N LEU A 343 -12.26 -4.59 1.15
CA LEU A 343 -12.46 -5.95 0.61
C LEU A 343 -11.53 -6.26 -0.56
N ARG A 344 -11.19 -5.24 -1.34
CA ARG A 344 -10.26 -5.30 -2.49
C ARG A 344 -9.16 -4.28 -2.28
N GLY A 345 -7.95 -4.55 -2.68
CA GLY A 345 -6.82 -3.64 -2.56
C GLY A 345 -6.95 -2.38 -3.44
N CYS A 346 -5.99 -2.18 -4.35
CA CYS A 346 -5.91 -1.00 -5.22
C CYS A 346 -6.94 -0.96 -6.36
N GLY A 347 -7.79 -1.98 -6.50
CA GLY A 347 -8.78 -2.08 -7.59
C GLY A 347 -8.20 -2.46 -8.96
N SER A 348 -6.95 -2.96 -9.01
CA SER A 348 -6.31 -3.40 -10.26
C SER A 348 -7.22 -4.32 -11.08
N GLY A 349 -7.28 -4.08 -12.40
CA GLY A 349 -8.09 -4.84 -13.35
C GLY A 349 -9.59 -4.57 -13.29
N ASN A 350 -10.10 -3.94 -12.23
CA ASN A 350 -11.54 -3.62 -12.09
C ASN A 350 -11.81 -2.12 -12.11
N GLU A 351 -11.28 -1.37 -11.14
CA GLU A 351 -11.48 0.08 -11.03
C GLU A 351 -10.29 0.89 -11.56
N TYR A 352 -9.16 0.22 -11.74
CA TYR A 352 -7.88 0.75 -12.15
C TYR A 352 -7.27 -0.13 -13.24
N VAL A 353 -6.75 0.47 -14.30
CA VAL A 353 -6.05 -0.20 -15.41
C VAL A 353 -4.74 0.52 -15.74
N SER A 354 -3.88 -0.13 -16.51
CA SER A 354 -2.67 0.46 -17.07
C SER A 354 -2.74 0.47 -18.60
N VAL A 355 -2.26 1.54 -19.22
CA VAL A 355 -2.19 1.67 -20.68
C VAL A 355 -0.75 1.90 -21.11
N THR A 356 -0.29 1.11 -22.06
CA THR A 356 1.07 1.15 -22.61
C THR A 356 1.20 2.17 -23.76
N PRO A 357 2.42 2.55 -24.19
CA PRO A 357 2.60 3.51 -25.27
C PRO A 357 2.03 3.09 -26.63
N ASP A 358 1.83 1.79 -26.87
CA ASP A 358 1.19 1.23 -28.07
C ASP A 358 -0.31 0.98 -27.91
N GLY A 359 -0.91 1.43 -26.79
CA GLY A 359 -2.34 1.39 -26.53
C GLY A 359 -2.85 0.09 -25.93
N ASP A 360 -2.01 -0.85 -25.55
CA ASP A 360 -2.42 -2.07 -24.86
C ASP A 360 -2.89 -1.77 -23.44
N ILE A 361 -3.95 -2.46 -23.02
CA ILE A 361 -4.56 -2.31 -21.70
C ILE A 361 -4.26 -3.52 -20.84
N TYR A 362 -3.79 -3.27 -19.59
CA TYR A 362 -3.47 -4.29 -18.59
C TYR A 362 -4.12 -3.97 -17.24
N PRO A 363 -4.28 -4.97 -16.32
CA PRO A 363 -4.85 -4.75 -15.00
C PRO A 363 -4.10 -3.72 -14.13
N CYS A 364 -2.78 -3.65 -14.24
CA CYS A 364 -1.92 -2.61 -13.65
C CYS A 364 -0.53 -2.65 -14.29
N HIS A 365 0.32 -1.69 -13.92
CA HIS A 365 1.69 -1.57 -14.43
C HIS A 365 2.58 -2.80 -14.19
N GLN A 366 2.31 -3.61 -13.16
CA GLN A 366 3.08 -4.83 -12.88
C GLN A 366 2.68 -6.03 -13.76
N PHE A 367 1.52 -5.99 -14.40
CA PHE A 367 1.08 -7.02 -15.36
C PHE A 367 1.48 -6.70 -16.81
N VAL A 368 2.00 -5.49 -17.06
CA VAL A 368 2.44 -5.10 -18.41
C VAL A 368 3.54 -6.04 -18.90
N GLY A 369 3.37 -6.57 -20.13
CA GLY A 369 4.27 -7.56 -20.73
C GLY A 369 3.89 -9.02 -20.45
N ILE A 370 2.97 -9.29 -19.52
CA ILE A 370 2.43 -10.63 -19.29
C ILE A 370 1.23 -10.81 -20.21
N THR A 371 1.45 -11.46 -21.35
CA THR A 371 0.51 -11.52 -22.50
C THR A 371 -0.89 -12.02 -22.09
N GLU A 372 -0.99 -12.97 -21.19
CA GLU A 372 -2.24 -13.54 -20.72
C GLU A 372 -3.11 -12.55 -19.92
N PHE A 373 -2.51 -11.45 -19.41
CA PHE A 373 -3.23 -10.38 -18.71
C PHE A 373 -3.52 -9.17 -19.59
N LYS A 374 -3.30 -9.25 -20.89
CA LYS A 374 -3.72 -8.18 -21.80
C LYS A 374 -5.24 -8.12 -21.84
N MET A 375 -5.80 -7.00 -21.38
CA MET A 375 -7.24 -6.76 -21.32
C MET A 375 -7.83 -6.23 -22.62
N GLY A 376 -7.02 -5.69 -23.52
CA GLY A 376 -7.47 -5.14 -24.79
C GLY A 376 -6.48 -4.15 -25.38
N ASN A 377 -6.95 -3.38 -26.39
CA ASN A 377 -6.17 -2.33 -27.00
C ASN A 377 -7.07 -1.16 -27.43
N LEU A 378 -6.56 0.07 -27.26
CA LEU A 378 -7.31 1.30 -27.55
C LEU A 378 -7.62 1.52 -29.04
N TYR A 379 -6.85 0.90 -29.95
CA TYR A 379 -6.98 1.12 -31.38
C TYR A 379 -8.02 0.22 -32.04
N ASP A 380 -8.13 -1.01 -31.55
CA ASP A 380 -9.13 -1.96 -32.05
C ASP A 380 -10.44 -1.95 -31.21
N GLY A 381 -10.45 -1.20 -30.11
CA GLY A 381 -11.60 -1.07 -29.23
C GLY A 381 -11.92 -2.33 -28.41
N THR A 382 -11.02 -3.31 -28.40
CA THR A 382 -11.21 -4.53 -27.60
C THR A 382 -11.04 -4.25 -26.11
N PHE A 383 -11.86 -4.90 -25.28
CA PHE A 383 -11.72 -4.91 -23.83
C PHE A 383 -12.30 -6.20 -23.24
N ASN A 384 -11.53 -6.89 -22.43
CA ASN A 384 -11.87 -8.17 -21.83
C ASN A 384 -12.65 -7.97 -20.51
N GLU A 385 -14.00 -7.98 -20.62
CA GLU A 385 -14.90 -7.85 -19.47
C GLU A 385 -14.82 -9.07 -18.52
N GLU A 386 -14.51 -10.27 -19.03
CA GLU A 386 -14.36 -11.46 -18.20
C GLU A 386 -13.13 -11.33 -17.28
N MET A 387 -12.03 -10.80 -17.81
CA MET A 387 -10.84 -10.52 -17.00
C MET A 387 -11.13 -9.43 -15.98
N LYS A 388 -11.86 -8.38 -16.35
CA LYS A 388 -12.29 -7.35 -15.40
C LYS A 388 -13.11 -7.96 -14.26
N ASP A 389 -14.03 -8.86 -14.57
CA ASP A 389 -14.85 -9.57 -13.60
C ASP A 389 -13.99 -10.50 -12.70
N MET A 390 -13.02 -11.22 -13.25
CA MET A 390 -12.06 -12.02 -12.49
C MET A 390 -11.32 -11.18 -11.43
N PHE A 391 -10.82 -9.99 -11.79
CA PHE A 391 -10.19 -9.09 -10.86
C PHE A 391 -11.18 -8.48 -9.84
N ALA A 392 -12.41 -8.23 -10.24
CA ALA A 392 -13.47 -7.80 -9.32
C ALA A 392 -13.74 -8.84 -8.21
N HIS A 393 -13.61 -10.11 -8.54
CA HIS A 393 -13.74 -11.22 -7.58
C HIS A 393 -12.47 -11.52 -6.77
N ALA A 394 -11.33 -10.86 -7.02
CA ALA A 394 -10.12 -11.04 -6.26
C ALA A 394 -10.15 -10.30 -4.90
N HIS A 395 -11.20 -10.49 -4.12
CA HIS A 395 -11.42 -9.90 -2.80
C HIS A 395 -11.08 -10.89 -1.66
N VAL A 396 -11.00 -10.39 -0.43
CA VAL A 396 -10.54 -11.15 0.75
C VAL A 396 -11.34 -12.41 1.03
N TYR A 397 -12.62 -12.47 0.67
CA TYR A 397 -13.46 -13.67 0.89
C TYR A 397 -13.27 -14.76 -0.18
N ASN A 398 -12.78 -14.39 -1.36
CA ASN A 398 -12.44 -15.35 -2.42
C ASN A 398 -10.96 -15.78 -2.39
N LYS A 399 -10.20 -15.31 -1.40
CA LYS A 399 -8.83 -15.75 -1.13
C LYS A 399 -8.85 -16.61 0.14
N PRO A 400 -8.65 -17.94 0.03
CA PRO A 400 -8.88 -18.86 1.16
C PRO A 400 -8.11 -18.51 2.44
N GLU A 401 -6.84 -18.09 2.29
CA GLU A 401 -6.01 -17.68 3.43
C GLU A 401 -6.42 -16.31 3.99
N CYS A 402 -6.90 -15.40 3.14
CA CYS A 402 -7.32 -14.07 3.56
C CYS A 402 -8.66 -14.10 4.32
N LYS A 403 -9.60 -14.98 3.93
CA LYS A 403 -10.89 -15.14 4.62
C LYS A 403 -10.72 -15.39 6.13
N LYS A 404 -9.67 -16.13 6.50
CA LYS A 404 -9.34 -16.50 7.89
C LYS A 404 -8.28 -15.60 8.52
N CYS A 405 -7.83 -14.56 7.84
CA CYS A 405 -6.74 -13.70 8.28
C CYS A 405 -7.25 -12.56 9.16
N TRP A 406 -6.61 -12.32 10.30
CA TRP A 406 -6.95 -11.19 11.15
C TRP A 406 -6.71 -9.84 10.48
N ALA A 407 -5.74 -9.77 9.57
CA ALA A 407 -5.38 -8.53 8.87
C ALA A 407 -6.27 -8.22 7.65
N LYS A 408 -7.30 -9.03 7.36
CA LYS A 408 -8.04 -8.98 6.07
C LYS A 408 -8.59 -7.60 5.72
N PHE A 409 -9.15 -6.88 6.67
CA PHE A 409 -9.76 -5.56 6.45
C PHE A 409 -8.75 -4.40 6.44
N TYR A 410 -7.49 -4.66 6.79
CA TYR A 410 -6.40 -3.67 6.73
C TYR A 410 -5.44 -3.93 5.57
N CYS A 411 -5.27 -5.20 5.18
CA CYS A 411 -4.41 -5.63 4.08
C CYS A 411 -5.15 -5.69 2.73
N SER A 412 -6.47 -5.94 2.73
CA SER A 412 -7.33 -6.04 1.54
C SER A 412 -6.89 -7.13 0.54
N GLY A 413 -6.27 -8.22 1.03
CA GLY A 413 -5.88 -9.37 0.20
C GLY A 413 -4.54 -9.25 -0.52
N GLY A 414 -3.73 -8.22 -0.20
CA GLY A 414 -2.39 -8.02 -0.77
C GLY A 414 -2.40 -7.51 -2.22
N CYS A 415 -1.23 -7.54 -2.85
CA CYS A 415 -1.04 -7.13 -4.24
C CYS A 415 -1.36 -8.30 -5.19
N ASN A 416 -2.32 -8.12 -6.09
CA ASN A 416 -2.71 -9.18 -7.06
C ASN A 416 -1.54 -9.59 -7.97
N ALA A 417 -0.68 -8.64 -8.38
CA ALA A 417 0.48 -8.97 -9.18
C ALA A 417 1.52 -9.79 -8.40
N ASN A 418 1.83 -9.42 -7.16
CA ASN A 418 2.73 -10.21 -6.31
C ASN A 418 2.15 -11.60 -6.02
N ASN A 419 0.85 -11.69 -5.80
CA ASN A 419 0.15 -12.96 -5.61
C ASN A 419 0.33 -13.86 -6.84
N TYR A 420 0.08 -13.32 -8.04
CA TYR A 420 0.27 -14.08 -9.28
C TYR A 420 1.74 -14.47 -9.50
N ILE A 421 2.64 -13.51 -9.46
CA ILE A 421 4.08 -13.71 -9.81
C ILE A 421 4.75 -14.68 -8.82
N TYR A 422 4.47 -14.57 -7.51
CA TYR A 422 5.19 -15.31 -6.47
C TYR A 422 4.38 -16.44 -5.81
N ALA A 423 3.06 -16.50 -6.04
CA ALA A 423 2.20 -17.56 -5.53
C ALA A 423 1.35 -18.25 -6.62
N GLY A 424 1.56 -17.88 -7.90
CA GLY A 424 1.02 -18.57 -9.09
C GLY A 424 -0.42 -18.23 -9.45
N ASP A 425 -1.15 -17.47 -8.61
CA ASP A 425 -2.54 -17.07 -8.87
C ASP A 425 -2.86 -15.77 -8.12
N ILE A 426 -3.68 -14.90 -8.69
CA ILE A 426 -4.12 -13.65 -8.04
C ILE A 426 -4.90 -13.90 -6.74
N HIS A 427 -5.49 -15.09 -6.56
CA HIS A 427 -6.24 -15.50 -5.37
C HIS A 427 -5.36 -16.14 -4.29
N ASN A 428 -4.14 -16.51 -4.59
CA ASN A 428 -3.20 -17.06 -3.63
C ASN A 428 -2.40 -15.95 -2.94
N ALA A 429 -2.39 -15.94 -1.62
CA ALA A 429 -1.67 -14.91 -0.90
C ALA A 429 -0.14 -15.19 -0.89
N HIS A 430 0.66 -14.22 -1.29
CA HIS A 430 2.12 -14.32 -1.20
C HIS A 430 2.57 -14.26 0.26
N LYS A 431 3.03 -15.39 0.82
CA LYS A 431 3.29 -15.59 2.26
C LYS A 431 4.27 -14.58 2.86
N LEU A 432 5.38 -14.32 2.16
CA LEU A 432 6.39 -13.36 2.63
C LEU A 432 5.78 -11.95 2.78
N SER A 433 5.06 -11.48 1.76
CA SER A 433 4.36 -10.19 1.82
C SER A 433 3.33 -10.14 2.94
N CYS A 434 2.60 -11.24 3.19
CA CYS A 434 1.63 -11.33 4.27
C CYS A 434 2.27 -11.15 5.65
N GLN A 435 3.41 -11.79 5.90
CA GLN A 435 4.08 -11.71 7.20
C GLN A 435 4.61 -10.29 7.46
N ILE A 436 5.24 -9.69 6.44
CA ILE A 436 5.72 -8.30 6.53
C ILE A 436 4.54 -7.33 6.78
N GLN A 437 3.44 -7.49 6.04
CA GLN A 437 2.25 -6.65 6.19
C GLN A 437 1.61 -6.78 7.58
N LYS A 438 1.51 -8.01 8.11
CA LYS A 438 0.99 -8.22 9.47
C LYS A 438 1.83 -7.50 10.52
N LYS A 439 3.15 -7.58 10.44
CA LYS A 439 4.04 -6.88 11.38
C LYS A 439 3.91 -5.35 11.28
N ARG A 440 3.82 -4.82 10.06
CA ARG A 440 3.55 -3.39 9.85
C ARG A 440 2.24 -2.94 10.51
N LEU A 441 1.20 -3.76 10.36
CA LEU A 441 -0.11 -3.47 10.96
C LEU A 441 -0.07 -3.53 12.48
N GLU A 442 0.62 -4.50 13.09
CA GLU A 442 0.82 -4.54 14.54
C GLU A 442 1.50 -3.25 15.06
N CYS A 443 2.56 -2.80 14.39
CA CYS A 443 3.23 -1.54 14.73
C CYS A 443 2.28 -0.33 14.58
N ALA A 444 1.53 -0.26 13.47
CA ALA A 444 0.59 0.84 13.22
C ALA A 444 -0.55 0.89 14.25
N ILE A 445 -1.14 -0.27 14.57
CA ILE A 445 -2.21 -0.40 15.57
C ILE A 445 -1.69 0.04 16.94
N MET A 446 -0.53 -0.46 17.37
CA MET A 446 0.04 -0.13 18.68
C MET A 446 0.33 1.37 18.81
N MET A 447 0.96 1.99 17.80
CA MET A 447 1.24 3.43 17.80
C MET A 447 -0.03 4.28 17.95
N LYS A 448 -1.13 3.87 17.30
CA LYS A 448 -2.41 4.57 17.37
C LYS A 448 -3.09 4.33 18.73
N ALA A 449 -3.07 3.09 19.25
CA ALA A 449 -3.69 2.73 20.53
C ALA A 449 -3.03 3.44 21.72
N VAL A 450 -1.69 3.47 21.77
CA VAL A 450 -0.95 4.19 22.82
C VAL A 450 -1.28 5.69 22.80
N LYS A 451 -1.30 6.30 21.60
CA LYS A 451 -1.70 7.71 21.49
C LYS A 451 -3.11 8.00 22.01
N MET A 452 -4.05 7.05 21.85
CA MET A 452 -5.41 7.21 22.38
C MET A 452 -5.46 7.14 23.90
N LEU A 453 -4.61 6.31 24.54
CA LEU A 453 -4.46 6.27 25.99
C LEU A 453 -3.92 7.60 26.54
N ASP A 454 -2.84 8.12 25.98
CA ASP A 454 -2.23 9.40 26.37
C ASP A 454 -3.23 10.59 26.24
N SER A 455 -4.21 10.47 25.36
CA SER A 455 -5.21 11.52 25.12
C SER A 455 -6.43 11.41 26.07
N ALA A 456 -6.57 10.30 26.79
CA ALA A 456 -7.65 10.03 27.72
C ALA A 456 -7.27 10.33 29.18
N GLU A 457 -5.98 10.47 29.48
CA GLU A 457 -5.43 11.00 30.72
C GLU A 457 -5.32 12.53 30.68
#